data_f1cdbd711de7bf0eb3cd7a8494253c57
#
_entry.id   f1cdbd711de7bf0eb3cd7a8494253c57
#
_cell.length_a   1.000
_cell.length_b   1.000
_cell.length_c   1.000
_cell.angle_alpha   90.00
_cell.angle_beta   90.00
_cell.angle_gamma   90.00
#
_symmetry.space_group_name_H-M   'P 1'
#
loop_
_entity.id
_entity.type
_entity.pdbx_description
1 polymer ?
#
loop_
_entity_poly.entity_id
_entity_poly.type
_entity_poly.pdbx_seq_one_letter_code
_entity_poly.pdbx_strand_id
1 'polypeptide(L)'
;MCIKRTNDKVYKKRENEKRVMFYMINLYCKHHHKDYQKICSKTFGSKLLCKECEEIYNYSIERTDNCRFIKTKTFCSACPKQCYKTNIKNKVKQIMSFSGKIMLIYHPIIALKHVFVMIRHNLIKNKKLDFKGIIWKHC
;
A
#
# COMPACT_ATOMS: atom_id res chain seq x y z
N MET A 1 -17.64 -22.71 11.96
CA MET A 1 -16.44 -22.92 11.12
C MET A 1 -16.14 -21.81 10.11
N CYS A 2 -17.11 -21.06 9.60
CA CYS A 2 -16.86 -19.97 8.62
C CYS A 2 -16.11 -18.73 9.19
N ILE A 3 -16.28 -18.40 10.45
CA ILE A 3 -15.68 -17.19 11.07
C ILE A 3 -14.15 -17.30 11.17
N LYS A 4 -13.59 -18.48 11.44
CA LYS A 4 -12.13 -18.69 11.49
C LYS A 4 -11.43 -18.45 10.14
N ARG A 5 -12.02 -18.88 9.02
CA ARG A 5 -11.42 -18.71 7.68
C ARG A 5 -11.40 -17.26 7.20
N THR A 6 -12.41 -16.46 7.55
CA THR A 6 -12.45 -15.03 7.18
C THR A 6 -11.43 -14.21 7.97
N ASN A 7 -11.24 -14.52 9.26
CA ASN A 7 -10.22 -13.87 10.08
C ASN A 7 -8.80 -14.20 9.60
N ASP A 8 -8.53 -15.44 9.21
CA ASP A 8 -7.23 -15.87 8.69
C ASP A 8 -6.86 -15.15 7.37
N LYS A 9 -7.81 -15.00 6.44
CA LYS A 9 -7.61 -14.25 5.19
C LYS A 9 -7.32 -12.77 5.44
N VAL A 10 -8.03 -12.15 6.38
CA VAL A 10 -7.82 -10.75 6.75
C VAL A 10 -6.46 -10.57 7.40
N TYR A 11 -6.09 -11.46 8.31
CA TYR A 11 -4.78 -11.46 8.94
C TYR A 11 -3.66 -11.59 7.92
N LYS A 12 -3.70 -12.59 7.05
CA LYS A 12 -2.72 -12.78 5.97
C LYS A 12 -2.61 -11.56 5.07
N LYS A 13 -3.73 -10.92 4.75
CA LYS A 13 -3.74 -9.69 3.95
C LYS A 13 -3.04 -8.54 4.67
N ARG A 14 -3.28 -8.34 5.96
CA ARG A 14 -2.59 -7.31 6.76
C ARG A 14 -1.09 -7.54 6.79
N GLU A 15 -0.67 -8.76 7.10
CA GLU A 15 0.75 -9.11 7.14
C GLU A 15 1.43 -8.92 5.79
N ASN A 16 0.77 -9.27 4.71
CA ASN A 16 1.28 -9.06 3.37
C ASN A 16 1.41 -7.56 3.03
N GLU A 17 0.43 -6.73 3.38
CA GLU A 17 0.52 -5.28 3.19
C GLU A 17 1.66 -4.65 3.99
N LYS A 18 1.85 -5.06 5.25
CA LYS A 18 2.98 -4.62 6.09
C LYS A 18 4.32 -5.00 5.48
N ARG A 19 4.45 -6.23 4.97
CA ARG A 19 5.66 -6.71 4.30
C ARG A 19 5.98 -5.91 3.04
N VAL A 20 5.00 -5.68 2.19
CA VAL A 20 5.17 -4.88 0.96
C VAL A 20 5.57 -3.45 1.31
N MET A 21 4.93 -2.84 2.32
CA MET A 21 5.28 -1.50 2.81
C MET A 21 6.72 -1.44 3.31
N PHE A 22 7.16 -2.44 4.07
CA PHE A 22 8.55 -2.53 4.53
C PHE A 22 9.55 -2.56 3.36
N TYR A 23 9.30 -3.39 2.35
CA TYR A 23 10.18 -3.47 1.18
C TYR A 23 10.25 -2.14 0.43
N MET A 24 9.13 -1.46 0.24
CA MET A 24 9.11 -0.15 -0.42
C MET A 24 9.91 0.90 0.37
N ILE A 25 9.71 0.99 1.67
CA ILE A 25 10.42 1.93 2.54
C ILE A 25 11.92 1.59 2.59
N ASN A 26 12.28 0.31 2.64
CA ASN A 26 13.67 -0.11 2.64
C ASN A 26 14.40 0.22 1.33
N LEU A 27 13.75 0.02 0.19
CA LEU A 27 14.28 0.43 -1.11
C LEU A 27 14.52 1.95 -1.17
N TYR A 28 13.53 2.72 -0.75
CA TYR A 28 13.63 4.18 -0.70
C TYR A 28 14.76 4.63 0.23
N CYS A 29 14.82 4.07 1.43
CA CYS A 29 15.85 4.37 2.42
C CYS A 29 17.26 4.06 1.92
N LYS A 30 17.45 2.95 1.22
CA LYS A 30 18.75 2.58 0.63
C LYS A 30 19.22 3.54 -0.45
N HIS A 31 18.29 4.10 -1.22
CA HIS A 31 18.65 4.99 -2.33
C HIS A 31 18.80 6.46 -1.91
N HIS A 32 17.96 6.95 -1.00
CA HIS A 32 17.91 8.37 -0.62
C HIS A 32 18.61 8.68 0.71
N HIS A 33 18.77 7.67 1.58
CA HIS A 33 19.32 7.84 2.93
C HIS A 33 20.56 6.98 3.13
N LYS A 34 21.51 7.02 2.19
CA LYS A 34 22.74 6.19 2.23
C LYS A 34 23.62 6.52 3.42
N ASP A 35 23.75 7.81 3.73
CA ASP A 35 24.66 8.33 4.75
C ASP A 35 24.03 8.45 6.15
N TYR A 36 22.76 8.07 6.29
CA TYR A 36 22.08 8.11 7.58
C TYR A 36 22.40 6.88 8.44
N GLN A 37 22.56 7.13 9.75
CA GLN A 37 22.68 6.04 10.72
C GLN A 37 21.44 5.14 10.64
N LYS A 38 21.67 3.84 10.46
CA LYS A 38 20.61 2.86 10.27
C LYS A 38 20.35 2.11 11.57
N ILE A 39 19.07 1.98 11.88
CA ILE A 39 18.58 1.25 13.05
C ILE A 39 18.04 -0.10 12.58
N CYS A 40 18.32 -1.15 13.33
CA CYS A 40 17.83 -2.49 13.04
C CYS A 40 16.30 -2.55 13.23
N SER A 41 15.56 -2.71 12.14
CA SER A 41 14.13 -3.00 12.23
C SER A 41 13.90 -4.47 12.52
N LYS A 42 13.29 -4.76 13.67
CA LYS A 42 13.03 -6.13 14.13
C LYS A 42 11.92 -6.85 13.36
N THR A 43 11.23 -6.19 12.46
CA THR A 43 9.94 -6.67 11.95
C THR A 43 10.05 -7.61 10.75
N PHE A 44 11.04 -7.47 9.86
CA PHE A 44 11.20 -8.32 8.67
C PHE A 44 12.66 -8.58 8.32
N GLY A 45 13.35 -9.32 9.21
CA GLY A 45 14.75 -9.68 9.02
C GLY A 45 15.71 -8.52 9.29
N SER A 46 17.00 -8.77 9.15
CA SER A 46 18.11 -7.88 9.51
C SER A 46 18.26 -6.63 8.62
N LYS A 47 17.20 -6.16 7.99
CA LYS A 47 17.26 -4.97 7.12
C LYS A 47 17.18 -3.71 7.96
N LEU A 48 18.10 -2.81 7.71
CA LEU A 48 18.26 -1.57 8.46
C LEU A 48 17.47 -0.43 7.78
N LEU A 49 16.77 0.34 8.61
CA LEU A 49 16.12 1.61 8.23
C LEU A 49 16.79 2.76 8.99
N CYS A 50 16.79 3.97 8.42
CA CYS A 50 17.09 5.15 9.19
C CYS A 50 15.88 5.52 10.08
N LYS A 51 16.12 6.36 11.09
CA LYS A 51 15.08 6.73 12.08
C LYS A 51 13.81 7.28 11.43
N GLU A 52 13.94 8.18 10.46
CA GLU A 52 12.79 8.75 9.74
C GLU A 52 11.96 7.68 9.00
N CYS A 53 12.63 6.77 8.30
CA CYS A 53 11.96 5.68 7.59
C CYS A 53 11.31 4.67 8.54
N GLU A 54 11.91 4.43 9.69
CA GLU A 54 11.33 3.58 10.74
C GLU A 54 10.07 4.19 11.33
N GLU A 55 10.06 5.49 11.61
CA GLU A 55 8.87 6.20 12.10
C GLU A 55 7.72 6.14 11.08
N ILE A 56 8.00 6.34 9.79
CA ILE A 56 7.02 6.21 8.71
C ILE A 56 6.49 4.78 8.64
N TYR A 57 7.36 3.79 8.78
CA TYR A 57 6.97 2.39 8.76
C TYR A 57 6.07 2.03 9.95
N ASN A 58 6.45 2.39 11.17
CA ASN A 58 5.67 2.14 12.37
C ASN A 58 4.28 2.79 12.30
N TYR A 59 4.21 4.03 11.83
CA TYR A 59 2.94 4.69 11.57
C TYR A 59 2.09 3.95 10.53
N SER A 60 2.71 3.46 9.46
CA SER A 60 2.02 2.70 8.41
C SER A 60 1.47 1.36 8.91
N ILE A 61 2.20 0.67 9.79
CA ILE A 61 1.72 -0.56 10.46
C ILE A 61 0.46 -0.26 11.26
N GLU A 62 0.51 0.75 12.12
CA GLU A 62 -0.63 1.15 12.95
C GLU A 62 -1.89 1.41 12.10
N ARG A 63 -1.72 2.12 10.97
CA ARG A 63 -2.83 2.37 10.03
C ARG A 63 -3.33 1.11 9.34
N THR A 64 -2.43 0.16 9.03
CA THR A 64 -2.81 -1.12 8.43
C THR A 64 -3.55 -2.00 9.43
N ASP A 65 -3.12 -2.03 10.69
CA ASP A 65 -3.78 -2.82 11.74
C ASP A 65 -5.19 -2.29 12.04
N ASN A 66 -5.37 -0.98 12.03
CA ASN A 66 -6.65 -0.32 12.28
C ASN A 66 -7.48 -0.09 10.99
N CYS A 67 -7.09 -0.67 9.85
CA CYS A 67 -7.77 -0.43 8.59
C CYS A 67 -9.14 -1.09 8.54
N ARG A 68 -10.20 -0.28 8.46
CA ARG A 68 -11.59 -0.74 8.33
C ARG A 68 -11.90 -1.31 6.95
N PHE A 69 -11.17 -0.85 5.93
CA PHE A 69 -11.37 -1.23 4.52
C PHE A 69 -10.49 -2.39 4.07
N ILE A 70 -9.81 -3.08 5.00
CA ILE A 70 -8.88 -4.17 4.67
C ILE A 70 -9.55 -5.29 3.86
N LYS A 71 -10.82 -5.56 4.07
CA LYS A 71 -11.57 -6.59 3.36
C LYS A 71 -11.94 -6.16 1.93
N THR A 72 -12.29 -4.91 1.75
CA THR A 72 -12.91 -4.37 0.52
C THR A 72 -11.92 -3.65 -0.41
N LYS A 73 -10.88 -3.00 0.14
CA LYS A 73 -9.87 -2.35 -0.67
C LYS A 73 -8.97 -3.36 -1.38
N THR A 74 -8.54 -3.03 -2.56
CA THR A 74 -7.50 -3.78 -3.29
C THR A 74 -6.10 -3.38 -2.80
N PHE A 75 -5.86 -2.08 -2.63
CA PHE A 75 -4.60 -1.50 -2.11
C PHE A 75 -4.86 -0.09 -1.55
N CYS A 76 -3.89 0.45 -0.80
CA CYS A 76 -4.06 1.73 -0.10
C CYS A 76 -4.28 2.94 -1.03
N SER A 77 -3.63 2.97 -2.21
CA SER A 77 -3.81 4.06 -3.17
C SER A 77 -5.21 4.12 -3.79
N ALA A 78 -5.93 2.99 -3.86
CA ALA A 78 -7.31 2.91 -4.32
C ALA A 78 -8.35 2.98 -3.19
N CYS A 79 -7.92 3.23 -1.96
CA CYS A 79 -8.82 3.32 -0.81
C CYS A 79 -9.72 4.55 -0.92
N PRO A 80 -11.04 4.42 -0.71
CA PRO A 80 -11.98 5.54 -0.81
C PRO A 80 -11.74 6.59 0.29
N LYS A 81 -11.16 6.19 1.41
CA LYS A 81 -10.88 7.07 2.55
C LYS A 81 -9.39 7.01 2.92
N GLN A 82 -8.73 8.14 2.76
CA GLN A 82 -7.33 8.29 3.14
C GLN A 82 -7.18 8.32 4.66
N CYS A 83 -6.35 7.42 5.20
CA CYS A 83 -6.12 7.29 6.64
C CYS A 83 -4.80 7.91 7.14
N TYR A 84 -3.95 8.37 6.23
CA TYR A 84 -2.69 9.04 6.56
C TYR A 84 -2.88 10.53 6.78
N LYS A 85 -2.17 11.10 7.76
CA LYS A 85 -2.05 12.55 7.94
C LYS A 85 -1.34 13.17 6.73
N THR A 86 -1.67 14.41 6.38
CA THR A 86 -1.24 15.07 5.14
C THR A 86 0.28 15.05 4.92
N ASN A 87 1.06 15.34 5.95
CA ASN A 87 2.54 15.33 5.90
C ASN A 87 3.10 13.93 5.60
N ILE A 88 2.62 12.92 6.32
CA ILE A 88 3.08 11.52 6.13
C ILE A 88 2.53 10.95 4.82
N LYS A 89 1.32 11.31 4.43
CA LYS A 89 0.73 10.93 3.14
C LYS A 89 1.62 11.29 1.96
N ASN A 90 2.15 12.50 1.93
CA ASN A 90 3.02 12.95 0.85
C ASN A 90 4.33 12.16 0.82
N LYS A 91 4.95 11.92 1.97
CA LYS A 91 6.15 11.08 2.07
C LYS A 91 5.88 9.63 1.62
N VAL A 92 4.81 9.02 2.10
CA VAL A 92 4.41 7.66 1.69
C VAL A 92 4.13 7.60 0.19
N LYS A 93 3.51 8.62 -0.40
CA LYS A 93 3.28 8.71 -1.84
C LYS A 93 4.58 8.78 -2.64
N GLN A 94 5.56 9.55 -2.17
CA GLN A 94 6.91 9.62 -2.79
C GLN A 94 7.61 8.26 -2.70
N ILE A 95 7.60 7.62 -1.54
CA ILE A 95 8.18 6.29 -1.33
C ILE A 95 7.55 5.27 -2.27
N MET A 96 6.22 5.23 -2.34
CA MET A 96 5.50 4.30 -3.22
C MET A 96 5.78 4.55 -4.70
N SER A 97 5.81 5.82 -5.13
CA SER A 97 6.09 6.19 -6.51
C SER A 97 7.50 5.80 -6.94
N PHE A 98 8.49 6.04 -6.09
CA PHE A 98 9.89 5.67 -6.34
C PHE A 98 10.06 4.14 -6.32
N SER A 99 9.65 3.51 -5.23
CA SER A 99 9.86 2.07 -5.02
C SER A 99 9.04 1.22 -5.98
N GLY A 100 7.86 1.68 -6.39
CA GLY A 100 7.03 0.99 -7.37
C GLY A 100 7.72 0.82 -8.71
N LYS A 101 8.44 1.84 -9.19
CA LYS A 101 9.23 1.77 -10.43
C LYS A 101 10.37 0.75 -10.33
N ILE A 102 11.05 0.72 -9.19
CA ILE A 102 12.15 -0.22 -8.95
C ILE A 102 11.60 -1.65 -8.80
N MET A 103 10.48 -1.83 -8.12
CA MET A 103 9.85 -3.15 -7.99
C MET A 103 9.40 -3.73 -9.32
N LEU A 104 9.05 -2.90 -10.31
CA LEU A 104 8.77 -3.35 -11.67
C LEU A 104 9.96 -4.08 -12.30
N ILE A 105 11.19 -3.65 -11.99
CA ILE A 105 12.41 -4.25 -12.51
C ILE A 105 12.76 -5.53 -11.76
N TYR A 106 12.72 -5.50 -10.42
CA TYR A 106 13.14 -6.64 -9.58
C TYR A 106 12.07 -7.71 -9.36
N HIS A 107 10.79 -7.32 -9.38
CA HIS A 107 9.65 -8.21 -9.15
C HIS A 107 8.52 -7.96 -10.15
N PRO A 108 8.76 -8.21 -11.45
CA PRO A 108 7.82 -7.84 -12.53
C PRO A 108 6.45 -8.49 -12.36
N ILE A 109 6.39 -9.72 -11.85
CA ILE A 109 5.11 -10.46 -11.67
C ILE A 109 4.23 -9.78 -10.63
N ILE A 110 4.79 -9.33 -9.50
CA ILE A 110 4.05 -8.65 -8.44
C ILE A 110 3.59 -7.28 -8.93
N ALA A 111 4.47 -6.56 -9.60
CA ALA A 111 4.18 -5.24 -10.15
C ALA A 111 3.11 -5.31 -11.26
N LEU A 112 3.18 -6.29 -12.17
CA LEU A 112 2.17 -6.51 -13.21
C LEU A 112 0.79 -6.85 -12.62
N LYS A 113 0.73 -7.70 -11.59
CA LYS A 113 -0.53 -7.96 -10.87
C LYS A 113 -1.10 -6.68 -10.26
N HIS A 114 -0.26 -5.84 -9.67
CA HIS A 114 -0.68 -4.57 -9.08
C HIS A 114 -1.22 -3.60 -10.15
N VAL A 115 -0.51 -3.45 -11.26
CA VAL A 115 -0.91 -2.61 -12.40
C VAL A 115 -2.21 -3.12 -13.01
N PHE A 116 -2.35 -4.43 -13.21
CA PHE A 116 -3.56 -5.04 -13.75
C PHE A 116 -4.79 -4.79 -12.87
N VAL A 117 -4.64 -4.96 -11.55
CA VAL A 117 -5.72 -4.67 -10.59
C VAL A 117 -6.08 -3.18 -10.61
N MET A 118 -5.10 -2.30 -10.76
CA MET A 118 -5.28 -0.85 -10.85
C MET A 118 -6.07 -0.44 -12.10
N ILE A 119 -5.69 -0.97 -13.25
CA ILE A 119 -6.39 -0.75 -14.54
C ILE A 119 -7.83 -1.24 -14.44
N ARG A 120 -8.03 -2.47 -13.96
CA ARG A 120 -9.37 -3.04 -13.77
C ARG A 120 -10.25 -2.20 -12.85
N HIS A 121 -9.69 -1.69 -11.75
CA HIS A 121 -10.41 -0.83 -10.82
C HIS A 121 -10.82 0.48 -11.49
N ASN A 122 -9.95 1.11 -12.27
CA ASN A 122 -10.23 2.35 -12.99
C ASN A 122 -11.29 2.15 -14.08
N LEU A 123 -11.24 1.03 -14.82
CA LEU A 123 -12.25 0.69 -15.83
C LEU A 123 -13.63 0.49 -15.20
N ILE A 124 -13.72 -0.19 -14.06
CA ILE A 124 -14.98 -0.39 -13.34
C ILE A 124 -15.52 0.95 -12.82
N LYS A 125 -14.66 1.83 -12.33
CA LYS A 125 -15.04 3.17 -11.85
C LYS A 125 -15.60 4.03 -12.99
N ASN A 126 -14.96 4.01 -14.15
CA ASN A 126 -15.41 4.76 -15.33
C ASN A 126 -16.77 4.24 -15.83
N LYS A 127 -16.97 2.92 -15.92
CA LYS A 127 -18.29 2.34 -16.29
C LYS A 127 -19.40 2.75 -15.32
N LYS A 128 -19.12 2.85 -14.02
CA LYS A 128 -20.12 3.33 -13.04
C LYS A 128 -20.46 4.81 -13.20
N LEU A 129 -19.52 5.63 -13.66
CA LEU A 129 -19.76 7.06 -13.95
C LEU A 129 -20.62 7.23 -15.21
N ASP A 130 -20.35 6.46 -16.27
CA ASP A 130 -21.14 6.48 -17.50
C ASP A 130 -22.58 6.01 -17.25
N PHE A 131 -22.77 4.99 -16.45
CA PHE A 131 -24.12 4.50 -16.11
C PHE A 131 -24.93 5.52 -15.30
N LYS A 132 -24.30 6.27 -14.39
CA LYS A 132 -24.96 7.37 -13.67
C LYS A 132 -25.33 8.52 -14.59
N GLY A 133 -24.50 8.82 -15.60
CA GLY A 133 -24.78 9.86 -16.61
C GLY A 133 -25.98 9.53 -17.52
N ILE A 134 -26.19 8.25 -17.78
CA ILE A 134 -27.35 7.80 -18.62
C ILE A 134 -28.67 7.90 -17.85
N ILE A 135 -28.66 7.60 -16.54
CA ILE A 135 -29.91 7.66 -15.74
C ILE A 135 -30.42 9.11 -15.57
N TRP A 136 -29.53 10.10 -15.54
CA TRP A 136 -29.93 11.52 -15.41
C TRP A 136 -30.42 12.17 -16.72
N LYS A 137 -30.26 11.52 -17.87
CA LYS A 137 -30.77 12.03 -19.16
C LYS A 137 -32.18 11.59 -19.49
N HIS A 138 -32.79 10.73 -18.69
CA HIS A 138 -34.15 10.20 -18.93
C HIS A 138 -35.13 10.47 -17.78
N CYS A 139 -34.82 11.42 -16.90
CA CYS A 139 -35.81 11.95 -15.93
C CYS A 139 -36.16 13.39 -16.24
#